data_a8f4513c49fe87187440114978f51f83
#
_entry.id   a8f4513c49fe87187440114978f51f83
#
_cell.length_a   1.000
_cell.length_b   1.000
_cell.length_c   1.000
_cell.angle_alpha   90.00
_cell.angle_beta   90.00
_cell.angle_gamma   90.00
#
_symmetry.space_group_name_H-M   'P 1'
#
loop_
_entity.id
_entity.type
_entity.pdbx_description
1 polymer ?
#
loop_
_entity_poly.entity_id
_entity_poly.type
_entity_poly.pdbx_seq_one_letter_code
_entity_poly.pdbx_strand_id
1 'polypeptide(L)'
;MPSYLRKVQLISTQQLSSCHPVPSLHRHEVSLQSALPEELPELCLSGLAELHVSTEYDHGVRVYVSTLRARVVHRRVVAPGSSLVLTDTAGKQYLMGLPWRTAVQVGMDVDVPSQPSESIREVLVATLKDLYPPLEILTPIGH
;
A
#
# COMPACT_ATOMS: atom_id res chain seq x y z
N MET A 1 0.74 -11.39 10.39
CA MET A 1 0.10 -12.36 9.50
C MET A 1 0.11 -11.82 8.07
N PRO A 2 0.57 -12.57 7.07
CA PRO A 2 0.54 -12.08 5.68
C PRO A 2 -0.90 -12.01 5.16
N SER A 3 -1.17 -10.97 4.41
CA SER A 3 -2.45 -10.76 3.74
C SER A 3 -2.23 -10.70 2.24
N TYR A 4 -3.15 -11.25 1.48
CA TYR A 4 -3.08 -11.25 0.03
C TYR A 4 -3.97 -10.17 -0.55
N LEU A 5 -3.43 -9.47 -1.54
CA LEU A 5 -4.07 -8.32 -2.15
C LEU A 5 -4.33 -8.60 -3.63
N ARG A 6 -5.53 -8.28 -4.09
CA ARG A 6 -5.89 -8.42 -5.50
C ARG A 6 -5.65 -7.16 -6.32
N LYS A 7 -5.46 -6.02 -5.64
CA LYS A 7 -5.33 -4.73 -6.31
C LYS A 7 -4.45 -3.79 -5.51
N VAL A 8 -3.56 -3.09 -6.20
CA VAL A 8 -2.70 -2.05 -5.62
C VAL A 8 -2.81 -0.82 -6.50
N GLN A 9 -3.26 0.30 -5.93
CA GLN A 9 -3.43 1.56 -6.63
C GLN A 9 -2.54 2.62 -6.00
N LEU A 10 -2.15 3.61 -6.81
CA LEU A 10 -1.34 4.74 -6.36
C LEU A 10 -2.23 5.95 -6.16
N ILE A 11 -2.01 6.66 -5.05
CA ILE A 11 -2.71 7.91 -4.79
C ILE A 11 -1.69 8.98 -4.39
N SER A 12 -1.76 10.14 -5.07
CA SER A 12 -0.88 11.25 -4.76
C SER A 12 -1.30 11.94 -3.46
N THR A 13 -0.37 12.70 -2.88
CA THR A 13 -0.66 13.50 -1.70
C THR A 13 -1.84 14.45 -1.94
N GLN A 14 -1.88 15.08 -3.10
CA GLN A 14 -2.95 16.01 -3.45
C GLN A 14 -4.31 15.33 -3.55
N GLN A 15 -4.36 14.17 -4.21
CA GLN A 15 -5.60 13.39 -4.33
C GLN A 15 -6.08 12.92 -2.96
N LEU A 16 -5.16 12.44 -2.11
CA LEU A 16 -5.50 11.99 -0.77
C LEU A 16 -6.00 13.16 0.09
N SER A 17 -5.35 14.31 0.02
CA SER A 17 -5.79 15.51 0.76
C SER A 17 -7.18 15.96 0.34
N SER A 18 -7.54 15.84 -0.94
CA SER A 18 -8.87 16.21 -1.44
C SER A 18 -9.98 15.32 -0.90
N CYS A 19 -9.64 14.13 -0.40
CA CYS A 19 -10.60 13.23 0.25
C CYS A 19 -10.83 13.57 1.72
N HIS A 20 -10.10 14.54 2.28
CA HIS A 20 -10.16 14.96 3.68
C HIS A 20 -10.07 13.77 4.64
N PRO A 21 -8.95 13.02 4.63
CA PRO A 21 -8.81 11.84 5.48
C PRO A 21 -8.68 12.21 6.94
N VAL A 22 -9.38 11.47 7.79
CA VAL A 22 -9.30 11.59 9.24
C VAL A 22 -8.79 10.25 9.79
N PRO A 23 -7.48 10.14 10.03
CA PRO A 23 -6.91 8.88 10.51
C PRO A 23 -7.17 8.68 12.00
N SER A 24 -7.47 7.44 12.36
CA SER A 24 -7.48 6.98 13.75
C SER A 24 -6.38 5.94 13.89
N LEU A 25 -5.20 6.37 14.31
CA LEU A 25 -4.03 5.48 14.42
C LEU A 25 -4.25 4.40 15.47
N HIS A 26 -5.03 4.71 16.51
CA HIS A 26 -5.36 3.76 17.57
C HIS A 26 -6.24 2.61 17.08
N ARG A 27 -7.21 2.92 16.20
CA ARG A 27 -8.12 1.91 15.63
C ARG A 27 -7.63 1.30 14.33
N HIS A 28 -6.51 1.79 13.80
CA HIS A 28 -5.97 1.40 12.51
C HIS A 28 -6.96 1.61 11.38
N GLU A 29 -7.64 2.75 11.41
CA GLU A 29 -8.66 3.12 10.43
C GLU A 29 -8.41 4.53 9.93
N VAL A 30 -8.92 4.83 8.74
CA VAL A 30 -8.97 6.18 8.22
C VAL A 30 -10.33 6.43 7.60
N SER A 31 -11.00 7.49 8.05
CA SER A 31 -12.30 7.90 7.51
C SER A 31 -12.08 8.95 6.44
N LEU A 32 -12.73 8.79 5.29
CA LEU A 32 -12.69 9.77 4.21
C LEU A 32 -13.99 10.54 4.18
N GLN A 33 -13.92 11.88 4.13
CA GLN A 33 -15.10 12.72 3.99
C GLN A 33 -15.63 12.71 2.56
N SER A 34 -14.73 12.53 1.60
CA SER A 34 -15.09 12.37 0.19
C SER A 34 -14.58 11.01 -0.30
N ALA A 35 -15.31 10.37 -1.20
CA ALA A 35 -14.92 9.09 -1.76
C ALA A 35 -13.59 9.19 -2.52
N LEU A 36 -12.87 8.07 -2.60
CA LEU A 36 -11.66 7.98 -3.41
C LEU A 36 -12.00 8.26 -4.88
N PRO A 37 -11.07 8.89 -5.64
CA PRO A 37 -11.24 9.03 -7.08
C PRO A 37 -11.48 7.66 -7.73
N GLU A 38 -12.37 7.60 -8.71
CA GLU A 38 -12.68 6.35 -9.40
C GLU A 38 -11.51 5.84 -10.24
N GLU A 39 -10.71 6.76 -10.77
CA GLU A 39 -9.60 6.45 -11.67
C GLU A 39 -8.25 6.69 -11.00
N LEU A 40 -7.87 5.81 -10.11
CA LEU A 40 -6.51 5.82 -9.59
C LEU A 40 -5.62 4.91 -10.41
N PRO A 41 -4.36 5.32 -10.69
CA PRO A 41 -3.41 4.44 -11.36
C PRO A 41 -3.29 3.12 -10.62
N GLU A 42 -3.31 2.02 -11.36
CA GLU A 42 -3.26 0.69 -10.79
C GLU A 42 -2.02 -0.04 -11.30
N LEU A 43 -1.39 -0.81 -10.42
CA LEU A 43 -0.29 -1.68 -10.81
C LEU A 43 -0.84 -2.93 -11.49
N CYS A 44 -0.25 -3.29 -12.63
CA CYS A 44 -0.61 -4.52 -13.34
C CYS A 44 0.07 -5.70 -12.64
N LEU A 45 -0.67 -6.38 -11.76
CA LEU A 45 -0.14 -7.47 -10.97
C LEU A 45 -0.12 -8.78 -11.74
N SER A 46 0.94 -9.56 -11.53
CA SER A 46 1.01 -10.96 -11.95
C SER A 46 0.67 -11.82 -10.73
N GLY A 47 -0.60 -12.14 -10.56
CA GLY A 47 -1.10 -12.84 -9.38
C GLY A 47 -1.45 -11.90 -8.23
N LEU A 48 -1.51 -12.44 -7.03
CA LEU A 48 -1.81 -11.66 -5.84
C LEU A 48 -0.54 -11.01 -5.27
N ALA A 49 -0.69 -9.78 -4.80
CA ALA A 49 0.36 -9.14 -4.01
C ALA A 49 0.30 -9.65 -2.56
N GLU A 50 1.39 -9.53 -1.85
CA GLU A 50 1.50 -9.98 -0.46
C GLU A 50 1.87 -8.80 0.44
N LEU A 51 1.10 -8.62 1.50
CA LEU A 51 1.38 -7.64 2.54
C LEU A 51 1.76 -8.37 3.81
N HIS A 52 2.92 -8.06 4.35
CA HIS A 52 3.37 -8.58 5.64
C HIS A 52 3.55 -7.44 6.60
N VAL A 53 2.90 -7.53 7.77
CA VAL A 53 3.03 -6.53 8.83
C VAL A 53 3.64 -7.20 10.04
N SER A 54 4.77 -6.67 10.49
CA SER A 54 5.41 -7.12 11.72
C SER A 54 5.54 -5.95 12.69
N THR A 55 5.83 -6.27 13.95
CA THR A 55 6.06 -5.27 14.98
C THR A 55 7.45 -5.42 15.55
N GLU A 56 8.06 -4.29 15.88
CA GLU A 56 9.36 -4.26 16.56
C GLU A 56 9.39 -3.10 17.56
N TYR A 57 10.39 -3.08 18.40
CA TYR A 57 10.60 -1.97 19.32
C TYR A 57 11.78 -1.14 18.84
N ASP A 58 11.57 0.17 18.74
CA ASP A 58 12.57 1.14 18.38
C ASP A 58 12.66 2.18 19.49
N HIS A 59 13.80 2.22 20.19
CA HIS A 59 13.99 3.08 21.36
C HIS A 59 12.87 2.93 22.41
N GLY A 60 12.42 1.69 22.63
CA GLY A 60 11.36 1.39 23.61
C GLY A 60 9.95 1.65 23.14
N VAL A 61 9.77 2.11 21.91
CA VAL A 61 8.46 2.37 21.31
C VAL A 61 8.13 1.26 20.31
N ARG A 62 6.89 0.74 20.38
CA ARG A 62 6.41 -0.27 19.44
C ARG A 62 6.13 0.38 18.10
N VAL A 63 6.74 -0.15 17.05
CA VAL A 63 6.52 0.31 15.68
C VAL A 63 6.07 -0.86 14.81
N TYR A 64 5.34 -0.51 13.74
CA TYR A 64 4.88 -1.46 12.73
C TYR A 64 5.75 -1.34 11.49
N VAL A 65 6.20 -2.49 10.99
CA VAL A 65 6.93 -2.56 9.73
C VAL A 65 6.04 -3.27 8.72
N SER A 66 5.55 -2.52 7.75
CA SER A 66 4.67 -3.03 6.71
C SER A 66 5.46 -3.19 5.43
N THR A 67 5.46 -4.38 4.87
CA THR A 67 6.19 -4.69 3.63
C THR A 67 5.22 -5.27 2.62
N LEU A 68 5.09 -4.58 1.48
CA LEU A 68 4.29 -5.01 0.35
C LEU A 68 5.23 -5.56 -0.72
N ARG A 69 4.95 -6.76 -1.20
CA ARG A 69 5.66 -7.36 -2.33
C ARG A 69 4.65 -7.66 -3.43
N ALA A 70 4.92 -7.14 -4.62
CA ALA A 70 4.03 -7.30 -5.74
C ALA A 70 4.82 -7.60 -7.01
N ARG A 71 4.48 -8.70 -7.68
CA ARG A 71 5.04 -9.01 -9.01
C ARG A 71 4.25 -8.20 -10.04
N VAL A 72 4.95 -7.36 -10.79
CA VAL A 72 4.33 -6.47 -11.76
C VAL A 72 4.67 -6.91 -13.18
N VAL A 73 3.66 -6.84 -14.05
CA VAL A 73 3.81 -7.21 -15.46
C VAL A 73 4.48 -6.09 -16.24
N HIS A 74 4.09 -4.85 -15.94
CA HIS A 74 4.64 -3.66 -16.59
C HIS A 74 5.25 -2.75 -15.55
N ARG A 75 6.45 -2.26 -15.86
CA ARG A 75 7.13 -1.32 -15.01
C ARG A 75 6.36 -0.01 -14.94
N ARG A 76 6.08 0.45 -13.73
CA ARG A 76 5.46 1.74 -13.47
C ARG A 76 6.30 2.49 -12.45
N VAL A 77 6.59 3.75 -12.76
CA VAL A 77 7.32 4.62 -11.84
C VAL A 77 6.35 5.08 -10.75
N VAL A 78 6.72 4.85 -9.50
CA VAL A 78 5.97 5.35 -8.35
C VAL A 78 6.58 6.69 -7.96
N ALA A 79 5.80 7.76 -8.09
CA ALA A 79 6.26 9.09 -7.74
C ALA A 79 6.56 9.20 -6.24
N PRO A 80 7.63 9.89 -5.83
CA PRO A 80 7.89 10.12 -4.41
C PRO A 80 6.71 10.81 -3.74
N GLY A 81 6.40 10.38 -2.51
CA GLY A 81 5.28 10.92 -1.75
C GLY A 81 3.92 10.33 -2.08
N SER A 82 3.85 9.37 -3.00
CA SER A 82 2.61 8.64 -3.26
C SER A 82 2.31 7.66 -2.14
N SER A 83 1.04 7.54 -1.80
CA SER A 83 0.54 6.47 -0.92
C SER A 83 -0.05 5.35 -1.75
N LEU A 84 -0.29 4.22 -1.12
CA LEU A 84 -0.84 3.04 -1.80
C LEU A 84 -2.22 2.73 -1.23
N VAL A 85 -3.17 2.47 -2.13
CA VAL A 85 -4.49 1.94 -1.77
C VAL A 85 -4.47 0.46 -2.08
N LEU A 86 -4.62 -0.36 -1.04
CA LEU A 86 -4.53 -1.81 -1.13
C LEU A 86 -5.92 -2.41 -1.01
N THR A 87 -6.29 -3.28 -1.93
CA THR A 87 -7.57 -4.00 -1.88
C THR A 87 -7.30 -5.48 -1.66
N ASP A 88 -7.84 -6.04 -0.58
CA ASP A 88 -7.65 -7.45 -0.28
C ASP A 88 -8.62 -8.34 -1.08
N THR A 89 -8.52 -9.65 -0.90
CA THR A 89 -9.35 -10.61 -1.62
C THR A 89 -10.83 -10.56 -1.21
N ALA A 90 -11.13 -9.99 -0.04
CA ALA A 90 -12.51 -9.80 0.43
C ALA A 90 -13.11 -8.47 -0.02
N GLY A 91 -12.33 -7.61 -0.66
CA GLY A 91 -12.78 -6.30 -1.13
C GLY A 91 -12.56 -5.16 -0.16
N LYS A 92 -11.97 -5.41 1.01
CA LYS A 92 -11.61 -4.33 1.94
C LYS A 92 -10.43 -3.54 1.41
N GLN A 93 -10.47 -2.24 1.63
CA GLN A 93 -9.43 -1.32 1.18
C GLN A 93 -8.64 -0.80 2.36
N TYR A 94 -7.33 -0.67 2.15
CA TYR A 94 -6.40 -0.15 3.16
C TYR A 94 -5.54 0.94 2.54
N LEU A 95 -5.19 1.93 3.36
CA LEU A 95 -4.30 3.01 2.96
C LEU A 95 -2.92 2.75 3.56
N MET A 96 -1.92 2.57 2.73
CA MET A 96 -0.53 2.41 3.15
C MET A 96 0.20 3.73 2.98
N GLY A 97 0.47 4.37 4.10
CA GLY A 97 1.22 5.63 4.16
C GLY A 97 0.35 6.87 4.25
N LEU A 98 0.75 7.76 5.14
CA LEU A 98 0.25 9.11 5.24
C LEU A 98 1.43 10.02 4.87
N PRO A 99 1.44 10.64 3.68
CA PRO A 99 2.66 11.31 3.18
C PRO A 99 3.11 12.48 4.02
N TRP A 100 2.20 13.10 4.79
CA TRP A 100 2.57 14.18 5.72
C TRP A 100 3.20 13.67 7.03
N ARG A 101 3.26 12.36 7.25
CA ARG A 101 3.95 11.75 8.39
C ARG A 101 5.21 11.05 7.94
N THR A 102 5.05 9.93 7.24
CA THR A 102 6.15 9.08 6.80
C THR A 102 5.86 8.60 5.39
N ALA A 103 6.77 8.88 4.48
CA ALA A 103 6.63 8.43 3.10
C ALA A 103 6.88 6.92 2.99
N VAL A 104 6.14 6.29 2.11
CA VAL A 104 6.36 4.88 1.74
C VAL A 104 7.64 4.81 0.91
N GLN A 105 8.55 3.91 1.30
CA GLN A 105 9.77 3.67 0.54
C GLN A 105 9.51 2.54 -0.46
N VAL A 106 9.76 2.82 -1.73
CA VAL A 106 9.50 1.88 -2.82
C VAL A 106 10.80 1.53 -3.52
N GLY A 107 11.05 0.23 -3.65
CA GLY A 107 12.17 -0.29 -4.40
C GLY A 107 11.69 -1.31 -5.42
N MET A 108 12.51 -1.57 -6.43
CA MET A 108 12.23 -2.58 -7.43
C MET A 108 13.32 -3.64 -7.41
N ASP A 109 12.92 -4.88 -7.20
CA ASP A 109 13.80 -6.04 -7.34
C ASP A 109 13.51 -6.73 -8.66
N VAL A 110 14.54 -7.34 -9.25
CA VAL A 110 14.40 -8.13 -10.46
C VAL A 110 14.49 -9.60 -10.08
N ASP A 111 13.41 -10.32 -10.35
CA ASP A 111 13.37 -11.77 -10.12
C ASP A 111 13.82 -12.48 -11.41
N VAL A 112 15.05 -12.97 -11.39
CA VAL A 112 15.62 -13.71 -12.52
C VAL A 112 15.33 -15.18 -12.32
N PRO A 113 14.48 -15.79 -13.19
CA PRO A 113 14.13 -17.19 -13.03
C PRO A 113 15.32 -18.12 -13.27
N SER A 114 15.31 -19.25 -12.59
CA SER A 114 16.36 -20.28 -12.73
C SER A 114 16.28 -21.03 -14.04
N GLN A 115 15.14 -20.98 -14.73
CA GLN A 115 14.92 -21.65 -16.02
C GLN A 115 14.82 -20.63 -17.15
N PRO A 116 15.53 -20.85 -18.26
CA PRO A 116 15.54 -19.91 -19.39
C PRO A 116 14.17 -19.72 -20.06
N SER A 117 13.23 -20.65 -19.85
CA SER A 117 11.87 -20.57 -20.41
C SER A 117 10.97 -19.58 -19.66
N GLU A 118 11.36 -19.14 -18.48
CA GLU A 118 10.58 -18.21 -17.68
C GLU A 118 10.99 -16.77 -17.99
N SER A 119 10.01 -15.87 -17.94
CA SER A 119 10.26 -14.44 -18.14
C SER A 119 10.84 -13.80 -16.89
N ILE A 120 11.74 -12.83 -17.09
CA ILE A 120 12.21 -11.97 -16.00
C ILE A 120 11.04 -11.14 -15.51
N ARG A 121 10.83 -11.11 -14.20
CA ARG A 121 9.76 -10.37 -13.56
C ARG A 121 10.31 -9.32 -12.61
N GLU A 122 9.69 -8.17 -12.58
CA GLU A 122 10.02 -7.14 -11.62
C GLU A 122 9.12 -7.28 -10.39
N VAL A 123 9.74 -7.19 -9.22
CA VAL A 123 9.02 -7.24 -7.95
C VAL A 123 9.11 -5.87 -7.31
N LEU A 124 7.96 -5.24 -7.12
CA LEU A 124 7.87 -3.98 -6.38
C LEU A 124 7.87 -4.32 -4.89
N VAL A 125 8.74 -3.68 -4.14
CA VAL A 125 8.81 -3.81 -2.68
C VAL A 125 8.56 -2.44 -2.08
N ALA A 126 7.46 -2.29 -1.36
CA ALA A 126 7.12 -1.05 -0.67
C ALA A 126 7.19 -1.29 0.84
N THR A 127 7.89 -0.43 1.55
CA THR A 127 8.08 -0.55 2.99
C THR A 127 7.63 0.71 3.70
N LEU A 128 6.88 0.53 4.78
CA LEU A 128 6.46 1.61 5.67
C LEU A 128 6.78 1.21 7.10
N LYS A 129 7.56 2.04 7.79
CA LYS A 129 7.85 1.85 9.23
C LYS A 129 7.32 3.07 9.97
N ASP A 130 6.27 2.88 10.77
CA ASP A 130 5.65 3.96 11.54
C ASP A 130 4.90 3.35 12.74
N LEU A 131 4.24 4.20 13.49
CA LEU A 131 3.48 3.83 14.68
C LEU A 131 2.16 3.10 14.36
N TYR A 132 1.85 2.91 13.09
CA TYR A 132 0.60 2.31 12.63
C TYR A 132 0.84 1.38 11.44
N PRO A 133 0.03 0.30 11.30
CA PRO A 133 0.02 -0.52 10.08
C PRO A 133 -0.81 0.17 8.98
N PRO A 134 -0.96 -0.43 7.78
CA PRO A 134 -1.91 0.09 6.81
C PRO A 134 -3.31 0.26 7.43
N LEU A 135 -3.93 1.40 7.18
CA LEU A 135 -5.19 1.79 7.83
C LEU A 135 -6.38 1.33 6.97
N GLU A 136 -7.37 0.71 7.59
CA GLU A 136 -8.61 0.34 6.88
C GLU A 136 -9.36 1.60 6.48
N ILE A 137 -9.72 1.68 5.20
CA ILE A 137 -10.43 2.84 4.66
C ILE A 137 -11.93 2.68 4.93
N LEU A 138 -12.48 3.63 5.69
CA LEU A 138 -13.91 3.72 5.95
C LEU A 138 -14.49 4.76 5.01
N THR A 139 -15.34 4.33 4.08
CA THR A 139 -15.99 5.25 3.15
C THR A 139 -17.21 5.90 3.81
N PRO A 140 -17.61 7.12 3.38
CA PRO A 140 -18.82 7.74 3.91
C PRO A 140 -20.06 6.87 3.67
N ILE A 141 -20.92 6.75 4.68
CA ILE A 141 -22.17 6.00 4.60
C ILE A 141 -23.25 6.92 4.06
N GLY A 142 -24.15 6.39 3.24
CA GLY A 142 -25.32 7.13 2.75
C GLY A 142 -25.11 7.88 1.46
N HIS A 143 -24.17 7.47 0.67
CA HIS A 143 -23.87 8.09 -0.63
C HIS A 143 -24.16 7.18 -1.78
#